data_68fa5a81accea6296c83b636023662e3
#
_entry.id   68fa5a81accea6296c83b636023662e3
#
_cell.length_a   1.000
_cell.length_b   1.000
_cell.length_c   1.000
_cell.angle_alpha   90.00
_cell.angle_beta   90.00
_cell.angle_gamma   90.00
#
_symmetry.space_group_name_H-M   'P 1'
#
loop_
_entity.id
_entity.type
_entity.pdbx_description
1 polymer ?
#
loop_
_entity_poly.entity_id
_entity_poly.type
_entity_poly.pdbx_seq_one_letter_code
_entity_poly.pdbx_strand_id
1 'polypeptide(L)'
;MLEKVYKNVDNLTLLALIKNNGDIDKKIIGSVTDILHADFINYYEPLKKIFISKSLQIASFTITEKGYSIKDLNFKNDIENGKPIVKNISNIMAMITELLFERYKNGAYPISMLSVDNCANNGDKLKEAIITIAKEWLKNGLDREGFIEYLEDKNKVSFPLSMIDKITPRPSETISKKLKDLGLEDSETFKIGNNSFAFFVNAEVPEYLVIEDNFANGRLPFEKAGVFMTDRITVQNSERMKVTVCLNPLHTALAIFGCLFNYNYIYEEMKNPLLKKLIEKIGYDEGMKVVVNPKIINPKDFIKEVIEERFTNPFIPDSPQRIACDTSQKIPVRFGETLKSYIEKDLDTSNLIAIPITIAAWIRYLMGIDDNGNEMNISPDPMLKELQAFISKIKFKNIESVENNLYPILSNKNIFLVDLYDYNINLGKRIENYFKEMIKDVGAVKECLNKYIK
;
A
#
# COMPACT_ATOMS: atom_id res chain seq x y z
N MET A 1 23.70 -15.63 6.31
CA MET A 1 24.20 -14.69 7.37
C MET A 1 23.11 -14.35 8.38
N LEU A 2 21.93 -13.90 7.94
CA LEU A 2 20.79 -13.59 8.81
C LEU A 2 20.36 -14.80 9.68
N GLU A 3 20.26 -15.98 9.08
CA GLU A 3 19.97 -17.23 9.76
C GLU A 3 20.87 -17.47 10.99
N LYS A 4 22.19 -17.30 10.82
CA LYS A 4 23.15 -17.50 11.92
C LYS A 4 22.99 -16.48 13.05
N VAL A 5 22.64 -15.24 12.67
CA VAL A 5 22.45 -14.14 13.62
C VAL A 5 21.23 -14.39 14.50
N TYR A 6 20.08 -14.74 13.88
CA TYR A 6 18.85 -15.00 14.63
C TYR A 6 18.89 -16.29 15.47
N LYS A 7 19.66 -17.30 15.07
CA LYS A 7 19.88 -18.50 15.90
C LYS A 7 20.56 -18.19 17.23
N ASN A 8 21.35 -17.12 17.31
CA ASN A 8 22.00 -16.71 18.58
C ASN A 8 20.99 -16.16 19.61
N VAL A 9 19.80 -15.82 19.18
CA VAL A 9 18.70 -15.33 20.03
C VAL A 9 17.45 -16.24 19.92
N ASP A 10 17.66 -17.53 19.63
CA ASP A 10 16.62 -18.57 19.52
C ASP A 10 15.47 -18.18 18.56
N ASN A 11 15.79 -17.45 17.50
CA ASN A 11 14.84 -16.88 16.53
C ASN A 11 13.78 -15.94 17.17
N LEU A 12 14.02 -15.42 18.37
CA LEU A 12 13.13 -14.47 19.03
C LEU A 12 13.24 -13.09 18.39
N THR A 13 12.12 -12.38 18.37
CA THR A 13 12.06 -10.98 17.92
C THR A 13 11.23 -10.17 18.89
N LEU A 14 11.72 -8.99 19.30
CA LEU A 14 10.95 -8.06 20.06
C LEU A 14 10.08 -7.20 19.16
N LEU A 15 8.76 -7.23 19.33
CA LEU A 15 7.83 -6.27 18.73
C LEU A 15 7.70 -5.08 19.69
N ALA A 16 8.20 -3.92 19.25
CA ALA A 16 8.11 -2.65 19.96
C ALA A 16 6.97 -1.81 19.36
N LEU A 17 5.85 -1.72 20.07
CA LEU A 17 4.69 -0.92 19.67
C LEU A 17 4.86 0.50 20.23
N ILE A 18 4.99 1.48 19.35
CA ILE A 18 5.38 2.84 19.69
C ILE A 18 4.14 3.74 19.72
N LYS A 19 3.85 4.31 20.90
CA LYS A 19 2.75 5.26 21.10
C LYS A 19 3.17 6.69 20.71
N ASN A 20 2.19 7.57 20.51
CA ASN A 20 2.41 8.98 20.16
C ASN A 20 3.21 9.75 21.21
N ASN A 21 3.07 9.38 22.49
CA ASN A 21 3.82 9.97 23.59
C ASN A 21 5.25 9.42 23.72
N GLY A 22 5.61 8.44 22.88
CA GLY A 22 6.92 7.79 22.87
C GLY A 22 7.06 6.62 23.82
N ASP A 23 6.01 6.21 24.54
CA ASP A 23 6.00 4.96 25.29
C ASP A 23 6.06 3.77 24.37
N ILE A 24 6.65 2.68 24.83
CA ILE A 24 6.82 1.46 24.05
C ILE A 24 6.19 0.28 24.79
N ASP A 25 5.16 -0.31 24.19
CA ASP A 25 4.67 -1.61 24.62
C ASP A 25 5.50 -2.70 23.94
N LYS A 26 5.95 -3.69 24.71
CA LYS A 26 6.90 -4.73 24.26
C LYS A 26 6.24 -6.09 24.23
N LYS A 27 6.36 -6.81 23.11
CA LYS A 27 5.91 -8.20 22.98
C LYS A 27 7.05 -9.04 22.37
N ILE A 28 7.33 -10.20 22.98
CA ILE A 28 8.29 -11.16 22.41
C ILE A 28 7.54 -12.07 21.44
N ILE A 29 8.03 -12.15 20.21
CA ILE A 29 7.54 -13.05 19.17
C ILE A 29 8.48 -14.25 19.12
N GLY A 30 7.96 -15.42 19.49
CA GLY A 30 8.71 -16.69 19.54
C GLY A 30 8.10 -17.78 18.65
N SER A 31 7.33 -17.39 17.61
CA SER A 31 6.68 -18.35 16.71
C SER A 31 7.55 -18.79 15.52
N VAL A 32 8.73 -18.18 15.34
CA VAL A 32 9.65 -18.52 14.26
C VAL A 32 10.54 -19.67 14.69
N THR A 33 10.33 -20.85 14.10
CA THR A 33 11.12 -22.06 14.43
C THR A 33 12.46 -22.08 13.70
N ASP A 34 12.47 -21.65 12.43
CA ASP A 34 13.68 -21.64 11.60
C ASP A 34 13.63 -20.51 10.56
N ILE A 35 14.80 -20.08 10.10
CA ILE A 35 14.97 -19.05 9.07
C ILE A 35 15.84 -19.66 7.96
N LEU A 36 15.28 -19.68 6.73
CA LEU A 36 15.99 -20.15 5.54
C LEU A 36 16.36 -18.96 4.65
N HIS A 37 17.54 -19.02 4.04
CA HIS A 37 17.98 -17.98 3.12
C HIS A 37 17.21 -18.08 1.79
N ALA A 38 16.96 -16.93 1.12
CA ALA A 38 16.24 -16.86 -0.16
C ALA A 38 17.04 -17.34 -1.40
N ASP A 39 18.15 -18.01 -1.20
CA ASP A 39 18.88 -18.70 -2.27
C ASP A 39 18.15 -20.01 -2.61
N PHE A 40 17.26 -19.94 -3.59
CA PHE A 40 16.39 -21.05 -3.96
C PHE A 40 17.18 -22.32 -4.34
N ILE A 41 18.30 -22.19 -4.98
CA ILE A 41 19.11 -23.34 -5.39
C ILE A 41 19.67 -24.08 -4.18
N ASN A 42 20.29 -23.36 -3.24
CA ASN A 42 20.93 -23.94 -2.07
C ASN A 42 19.91 -24.39 -1.00
N TYR A 43 18.74 -23.77 -0.95
CA TYR A 43 17.70 -24.09 0.04
C TYR A 43 16.48 -24.81 -0.55
N TYR A 44 16.57 -25.26 -1.80
CA TYR A 44 15.46 -25.95 -2.47
C TYR A 44 14.98 -27.20 -1.72
N GLU A 45 15.89 -28.10 -1.35
CA GLU A 45 15.51 -29.34 -0.66
C GLU A 45 14.84 -29.09 0.72
N PRO A 46 15.36 -28.20 1.59
CA PRO A 46 14.65 -27.80 2.79
C PRO A 46 13.24 -27.21 2.52
N LEU A 47 13.10 -26.32 1.56
CA LEU A 47 11.82 -25.71 1.19
C LEU A 47 10.84 -26.75 0.62
N LYS A 48 11.32 -27.61 -0.27
CA LYS A 48 10.55 -28.74 -0.82
C LYS A 48 10.05 -29.64 0.30
N LYS A 49 10.91 -30.03 1.24
CA LYS A 49 10.54 -30.86 2.39
C LYS A 49 9.39 -30.24 3.19
N ILE A 50 9.40 -28.93 3.38
CA ILE A 50 8.31 -28.20 4.04
C ILE A 50 7.04 -28.26 3.18
N PHE A 51 7.13 -27.95 1.89
CA PHE A 51 5.98 -27.88 1.01
C PHE A 51 5.28 -29.22 0.76
N ILE A 52 6.02 -30.32 0.69
CA ILE A 52 5.43 -31.67 0.55
C ILE A 52 4.84 -32.21 1.84
N SER A 53 5.07 -31.55 2.98
CA SER A 53 4.50 -32.00 4.26
C SER A 53 2.98 -31.84 4.28
N LYS A 54 2.29 -32.93 4.67
CA LYS A 54 0.84 -32.91 4.86
C LYS A 54 0.40 -31.91 5.92
N SER A 55 1.24 -31.64 6.93
CA SER A 55 0.92 -30.74 8.04
C SER A 55 1.04 -29.25 7.68
N LEU A 56 1.64 -28.91 6.53
CA LEU A 56 1.70 -27.51 6.09
C LEU A 56 0.28 -27.05 5.68
N GLN A 57 -0.28 -26.13 6.45
CA GLN A 57 -1.62 -25.59 6.22
C GLN A 57 -1.59 -24.33 5.35
N ILE A 58 -0.65 -23.43 5.62
CA ILE A 58 -0.63 -22.09 5.04
C ILE A 58 0.81 -21.74 4.63
N ALA A 59 0.96 -21.17 3.44
CA ALA A 59 2.15 -20.42 3.03
C ALA A 59 1.77 -18.95 2.87
N SER A 60 2.39 -18.06 3.65
CA SER A 60 2.12 -16.62 3.61
C SER A 60 3.23 -15.84 2.93
N PHE A 61 2.89 -14.72 2.28
CA PHE A 61 3.78 -13.92 1.45
C PHE A 61 3.69 -12.44 1.76
N THR A 62 4.85 -11.79 1.90
CA THR A 62 5.05 -10.34 1.94
C THR A 62 6.17 -10.00 0.96
N ILE A 63 5.84 -9.87 -0.30
CA ILE A 63 6.81 -9.72 -1.41
C ILE A 63 6.67 -8.42 -2.18
N THR A 64 5.77 -7.56 -1.73
CA THR A 64 5.34 -6.32 -2.37
C THR A 64 4.66 -6.55 -3.73
N GLU A 65 3.94 -5.55 -4.25
CA GLU A 65 3.20 -5.68 -5.51
C GLU A 65 4.09 -6.06 -6.71
N LYS A 66 5.36 -5.63 -6.70
CA LYS A 66 6.32 -5.98 -7.75
C LYS A 66 6.70 -7.46 -7.78
N GLY A 67 6.62 -8.14 -6.62
CA GLY A 67 6.93 -9.56 -6.49
C GLY A 67 5.98 -10.48 -7.26
N TYR A 68 4.76 -10.02 -7.57
CA TYR A 68 3.79 -10.78 -8.38
C TYR A 68 4.01 -10.68 -9.89
N SER A 69 4.97 -9.86 -10.34
CA SER A 69 5.26 -9.67 -11.77
C SER A 69 5.88 -10.92 -12.37
N ILE A 70 5.34 -11.34 -13.52
CA ILE A 70 5.83 -12.45 -14.34
C ILE A 70 6.30 -12.00 -15.74
N LYS A 71 6.41 -10.67 -15.95
CA LYS A 71 6.66 -10.07 -17.27
C LYS A 71 8.03 -10.44 -17.87
N ASP A 72 9.02 -10.67 -17.01
CA ASP A 72 10.40 -10.93 -17.42
C ASP A 72 10.76 -12.42 -17.39
N LEU A 73 9.77 -13.31 -17.31
CA LEU A 73 9.99 -14.75 -17.26
C LEU A 73 10.22 -15.33 -18.66
N ASN A 74 11.19 -16.23 -18.78
CA ASN A 74 11.42 -17.06 -19.94
C ASN A 74 11.01 -18.52 -19.66
N PHE A 75 9.72 -18.79 -19.76
CA PHE A 75 9.12 -20.08 -19.43
C PHE A 75 9.72 -21.30 -20.16
N LYS A 76 10.32 -21.09 -21.35
CA LYS A 76 10.97 -22.16 -22.10
C LYS A 76 12.22 -22.69 -21.40
N ASN A 77 12.93 -21.80 -20.70
CA ASN A 77 14.16 -22.16 -20.00
C ASN A 77 13.87 -22.86 -18.66
N ASP A 78 12.63 -22.81 -18.19
CA ASP A 78 12.26 -23.38 -16.89
C ASP A 78 11.97 -24.89 -16.97
N ILE A 79 11.70 -25.45 -18.16
CA ILE A 79 11.27 -26.84 -18.34
C ILE A 79 12.24 -27.63 -19.17
N GLU A 80 12.62 -28.82 -18.70
CA GLU A 80 13.41 -29.83 -19.42
C GLU A 80 12.90 -31.24 -19.07
N ASN A 81 12.77 -32.11 -20.09
CA ASN A 81 12.34 -33.51 -19.90
C ASN A 81 11.04 -33.63 -19.05
N GLY A 82 10.06 -32.75 -19.31
CA GLY A 82 8.77 -32.75 -18.62
C GLY A 82 8.78 -32.26 -17.18
N LYS A 83 9.86 -31.61 -16.73
CA LYS A 83 10.03 -31.15 -15.33
C LYS A 83 10.64 -29.76 -15.26
N PRO A 84 10.31 -28.98 -14.22
CA PRO A 84 10.97 -27.72 -13.95
C PRO A 84 12.46 -27.88 -13.65
N ILE A 85 13.26 -26.95 -14.15
CA ILE A 85 14.71 -26.91 -13.91
C ILE A 85 15.00 -25.89 -12.80
N VAL A 86 15.09 -26.35 -11.56
CA VAL A 86 15.24 -25.52 -10.36
C VAL A 86 16.35 -24.45 -10.50
N LYS A 87 17.50 -24.79 -11.09
CA LYS A 87 18.63 -23.85 -11.28
C LYS A 87 18.34 -22.68 -12.22
N ASN A 88 17.31 -22.79 -13.06
CA ASN A 88 16.92 -21.74 -14.01
C ASN A 88 15.83 -20.82 -13.41
N ILE A 89 15.18 -21.24 -12.32
CA ILE A 89 14.09 -20.51 -11.69
C ILE A 89 14.67 -19.42 -10.78
N SER A 90 14.53 -18.17 -11.21
CA SER A 90 14.99 -16.98 -10.46
C SER A 90 13.87 -16.09 -9.95
N ASN A 91 12.65 -16.19 -10.52
CA ASN A 91 11.50 -15.40 -10.14
C ASN A 91 10.76 -16.04 -8.96
N ILE A 92 10.31 -15.22 -7.99
CA ILE A 92 9.66 -15.72 -6.76
C ILE A 92 8.35 -16.45 -7.06
N MET A 93 7.56 -16.02 -8.04
CA MET A 93 6.31 -16.68 -8.42
C MET A 93 6.59 -18.04 -9.06
N ALA A 94 7.63 -18.15 -9.87
CA ALA A 94 8.06 -19.44 -10.43
C ALA A 94 8.60 -20.40 -9.37
N MET A 95 9.35 -19.88 -8.37
CA MET A 95 9.80 -20.68 -7.20
C MET A 95 8.60 -21.25 -6.43
N ILE A 96 7.60 -20.43 -6.15
CA ILE A 96 6.37 -20.85 -5.45
C ILE A 96 5.60 -21.88 -6.29
N THR A 97 5.51 -21.67 -7.60
CA THR A 97 4.82 -22.59 -8.51
C THR A 97 5.52 -23.95 -8.54
N GLU A 98 6.86 -23.98 -8.53
CA GLU A 98 7.64 -25.23 -8.46
C GLU A 98 7.41 -25.97 -7.13
N LEU A 99 7.40 -25.25 -6.01
CA LEU A 99 7.12 -25.87 -4.70
C LEU A 99 5.70 -26.45 -4.62
N LEU A 100 4.71 -25.78 -5.25
CA LEU A 100 3.36 -26.33 -5.39
C LEU A 100 3.31 -27.53 -6.32
N PHE A 101 4.10 -27.53 -7.39
CA PHE A 101 4.22 -28.69 -8.27
C PHE A 101 4.83 -29.91 -7.55
N GLU A 102 5.86 -29.71 -6.72
CA GLU A 102 6.37 -30.75 -5.87
C GLU A 102 5.33 -31.27 -4.88
N ARG A 103 4.55 -30.39 -4.25
CA ARG A 103 3.44 -30.77 -3.38
C ARG A 103 2.38 -31.60 -4.12
N TYR A 104 2.02 -31.20 -5.34
CA TYR A 104 1.10 -31.94 -6.19
C TYR A 104 1.61 -33.37 -6.46
N LYS A 105 2.86 -33.54 -6.87
CA LYS A 105 3.47 -34.85 -7.14
C LYS A 105 3.53 -35.77 -5.90
N ASN A 106 3.67 -35.19 -4.73
CA ASN A 106 3.86 -35.91 -3.47
C ASN A 106 2.57 -36.09 -2.66
N GLY A 107 1.41 -36.11 -3.33
CA GLY A 107 0.14 -36.47 -2.71
C GLY A 107 -0.96 -35.41 -2.84
N ALA A 108 -0.70 -34.30 -3.56
CA ALA A 108 -1.68 -33.25 -3.83
C ALA A 108 -2.42 -32.76 -2.57
N TYR A 109 -1.70 -32.66 -1.43
CA TYR A 109 -2.26 -32.24 -0.16
C TYR A 109 -2.77 -30.78 -0.24
N PRO A 110 -3.92 -30.46 0.37
CA PRO A 110 -4.45 -29.11 0.34
C PRO A 110 -3.52 -28.12 1.06
N ILE A 111 -3.53 -26.85 0.59
CA ILE A 111 -2.76 -25.74 1.13
C ILE A 111 -3.47 -24.42 0.87
N SER A 112 -3.27 -23.44 1.74
CA SER A 112 -3.72 -22.06 1.52
C SER A 112 -2.54 -21.14 1.26
N MET A 113 -2.60 -20.41 0.15
CA MET A 113 -1.58 -19.47 -0.30
C MET A 113 -2.03 -18.06 0.06
N LEU A 114 -1.54 -17.52 1.19
CA LEU A 114 -2.03 -16.28 1.77
C LEU A 114 -1.09 -15.12 1.45
N SER A 115 -1.51 -14.23 0.57
CA SER A 115 -0.85 -12.94 0.43
C SER A 115 -1.22 -12.02 1.59
N VAL A 116 -0.22 -11.42 2.23
CA VAL A 116 -0.36 -10.36 3.24
C VAL A 116 0.36 -9.08 2.79
N ASP A 117 0.29 -8.81 1.51
CA ASP A 117 0.79 -7.57 0.88
C ASP A 117 -0.31 -6.51 0.81
N ASN A 118 0.08 -5.25 0.98
CA ASN A 118 -0.83 -4.10 0.90
C ASN A 118 -1.09 -3.71 -0.57
N CYS A 119 -1.79 -4.56 -1.29
CA CYS A 119 -2.26 -4.29 -2.65
C CYS A 119 -3.64 -4.91 -2.89
N ALA A 120 -4.44 -4.24 -3.69
CA ALA A 120 -5.81 -4.66 -3.98
C ALA A 120 -5.86 -6.05 -4.62
N ASN A 121 -6.82 -6.87 -4.12
CA ASN A 121 -7.06 -8.23 -4.59
C ASN A 121 -5.77 -9.09 -4.59
N ASN A 122 -4.97 -8.97 -3.55
CA ASN A 122 -3.66 -9.61 -3.42
C ASN A 122 -3.69 -11.14 -3.61
N GLY A 123 -4.68 -11.84 -3.07
CA GLY A 123 -4.86 -13.28 -3.28
C GLY A 123 -5.16 -13.64 -4.73
N ASP A 124 -5.92 -12.80 -5.47
CA ASP A 124 -6.18 -13.02 -6.90
C ASP A 124 -4.92 -12.82 -7.73
N LYS A 125 -4.13 -11.79 -7.44
CA LYS A 125 -2.83 -11.55 -8.11
C LYS A 125 -1.89 -12.74 -7.93
N LEU A 126 -1.82 -13.27 -6.69
CA LEU A 126 -1.02 -14.46 -6.38
C LEU A 126 -1.51 -15.68 -7.18
N LYS A 127 -2.82 -15.92 -7.19
CA LYS A 127 -3.44 -17.00 -7.95
C LYS A 127 -3.17 -16.90 -9.45
N GLU A 128 -3.39 -15.71 -10.02
CA GLU A 128 -3.22 -15.44 -11.45
C GLU A 128 -1.77 -15.69 -11.88
N ALA A 129 -0.80 -15.21 -11.12
CA ALA A 129 0.62 -15.40 -11.42
C ALA A 129 0.99 -16.89 -11.43
N ILE A 130 0.62 -17.64 -10.40
CA ILE A 130 0.92 -19.08 -10.26
C ILE A 130 0.25 -19.88 -11.38
N ILE A 131 -1.04 -19.65 -11.67
CA ILE A 131 -1.76 -20.38 -12.71
C ILE A 131 -1.21 -20.06 -14.10
N THR A 132 -0.84 -18.80 -14.35
CA THR A 132 -0.23 -18.39 -15.63
C THR A 132 1.10 -19.10 -15.85
N ILE A 133 1.97 -19.14 -14.84
CA ILE A 133 3.24 -19.87 -14.92
C ILE A 133 3.00 -21.35 -15.19
N ALA A 134 2.10 -21.99 -14.46
CA ALA A 134 1.80 -23.41 -14.62
C ALA A 134 1.27 -23.72 -16.03
N LYS A 135 0.38 -22.88 -16.59
CA LYS A 135 -0.14 -23.00 -17.96
C LYS A 135 0.96 -22.83 -19.00
N GLU A 136 1.86 -21.85 -18.82
CA GLU A 136 3.00 -21.67 -19.72
C GLU A 136 4.00 -22.84 -19.63
N TRP A 137 4.23 -23.39 -18.44
CA TRP A 137 5.07 -24.59 -18.29
C TRP A 137 4.47 -25.82 -19.01
N LEU A 138 3.15 -26.04 -18.94
CA LEU A 138 2.49 -27.10 -19.71
C LEU A 138 2.70 -26.93 -21.21
N LYS A 139 2.53 -25.71 -21.76
CA LYS A 139 2.79 -25.40 -23.16
C LYS A 139 4.24 -25.67 -23.56
N ASN A 140 5.19 -25.56 -22.63
CA ASN A 140 6.61 -25.80 -22.84
C ASN A 140 7.06 -27.22 -22.45
N GLY A 141 6.12 -28.16 -22.27
CA GLY A 141 6.38 -29.58 -22.14
C GLY A 141 6.39 -30.14 -20.72
N LEU A 142 5.82 -29.46 -19.72
CA LEU A 142 5.57 -30.07 -18.40
C LEU A 142 4.62 -31.25 -18.59
N ASP A 143 4.96 -32.43 -18.04
CA ASP A 143 4.25 -33.70 -18.28
C ASP A 143 3.14 -34.01 -17.28
N ARG A 144 2.52 -33.02 -16.66
CA ARG A 144 1.56 -33.15 -15.56
C ARG A 144 0.32 -32.28 -15.75
N GLU A 145 -0.59 -32.69 -16.64
CA GLU A 145 -1.82 -31.92 -16.94
C GLU A 145 -2.69 -31.68 -15.70
N GLY A 146 -2.90 -32.67 -14.84
CA GLY A 146 -3.70 -32.54 -13.61
C GLY A 146 -3.17 -31.56 -12.57
N PHE A 147 -2.03 -30.90 -12.82
CA PHE A 147 -1.51 -29.85 -11.95
C PHE A 147 -2.36 -28.58 -12.00
N ILE A 148 -2.90 -28.21 -13.17
CA ILE A 148 -3.79 -27.05 -13.29
C ILE A 148 -5.08 -27.29 -12.50
N GLU A 149 -5.70 -28.46 -12.64
CA GLU A 149 -6.90 -28.85 -11.91
C GLU A 149 -6.67 -28.79 -10.40
N TYR A 150 -5.49 -29.24 -9.92
CA TYR A 150 -5.10 -29.11 -8.51
C TYR A 150 -5.02 -27.65 -8.07
N LEU A 151 -4.42 -26.75 -8.87
CA LEU A 151 -4.30 -25.33 -8.55
C LEU A 151 -5.63 -24.58 -8.59
N GLU A 152 -6.56 -25.00 -9.47
CA GLU A 152 -7.86 -24.36 -9.66
C GLU A 152 -8.93 -24.90 -8.69
N ASP A 153 -8.76 -26.10 -8.14
CA ASP A 153 -9.65 -26.68 -7.11
C ASP A 153 -9.46 -25.95 -5.76
N LYS A 154 -10.43 -25.13 -5.39
CA LYS A 154 -10.44 -24.38 -4.12
C LYS A 154 -10.38 -25.24 -2.86
N ASN A 155 -10.71 -26.54 -2.95
CA ASN A 155 -10.56 -27.49 -1.85
C ASN A 155 -9.14 -28.06 -1.75
N LYS A 156 -8.30 -27.80 -2.74
CA LYS A 156 -6.90 -28.21 -2.79
C LYS A 156 -5.97 -27.01 -2.60
N VAL A 157 -6.14 -25.93 -3.39
CA VAL A 157 -5.34 -24.72 -3.25
C VAL A 157 -6.28 -23.51 -3.14
N SER A 158 -6.31 -22.90 -1.97
CA SER A 158 -7.06 -21.66 -1.77
C SER A 158 -6.14 -20.46 -1.77
N PHE A 159 -6.68 -19.31 -2.20
CA PHE A 159 -5.98 -18.03 -2.27
C PHE A 159 -6.80 -16.95 -1.56
N PRO A 160 -6.82 -16.97 -0.21
CA PRO A 160 -7.59 -16.00 0.55
C PRO A 160 -7.14 -14.57 0.26
N LEU A 161 -8.10 -13.64 0.18
CA LEU A 161 -7.80 -12.22 0.19
C LEU A 161 -7.41 -11.77 1.60
N SER A 162 -6.55 -10.77 1.68
CA SER A 162 -6.31 -10.05 2.93
C SER A 162 -6.32 -8.55 2.72
N MET A 163 -6.74 -7.81 3.75
CA MET A 163 -6.49 -6.39 3.90
C MET A 163 -5.62 -6.21 5.14
N ILE A 164 -4.47 -5.58 4.97
CA ILE A 164 -3.56 -5.28 6.06
C ILE A 164 -3.39 -3.77 6.21
N ASP A 165 -3.26 -3.35 7.44
CA ASP A 165 -2.95 -1.96 7.76
C ASP A 165 -2.18 -1.89 9.07
N LYS A 166 -0.87 -1.80 8.94
CA LYS A 166 0.09 -1.59 10.03
C LYS A 166 1.39 -1.04 9.46
N ILE A 167 1.87 0.04 10.04
CA ILE A 167 3.15 0.63 9.65
C ILE A 167 4.27 0.05 10.51
N THR A 168 5.27 -0.54 9.83
CA THR A 168 6.48 -1.09 10.43
C THR A 168 7.69 -0.42 9.76
N PRO A 169 8.14 0.75 10.23
CA PRO A 169 9.29 1.42 9.65
C PRO A 169 10.57 0.64 9.91
N ARG A 170 11.62 0.95 9.15
CA ARG A 170 12.95 0.37 9.40
C ARG A 170 13.39 0.62 10.83
N PRO A 171 14.19 -0.28 11.44
CA PRO A 171 14.76 -0.05 12.77
C PRO A 171 15.48 1.29 12.83
N SER A 172 15.19 2.09 13.86
CA SER A 172 15.78 3.41 14.07
C SER A 172 16.72 3.43 15.27
N GLU A 173 17.79 4.22 15.19
CA GLU A 173 18.73 4.39 16.29
C GLU A 173 18.06 5.00 17.55
N THR A 174 17.07 5.88 17.35
CA THR A 174 16.30 6.46 18.45
C THR A 174 15.56 5.40 19.24
N ILE A 175 14.93 4.43 18.56
CA ILE A 175 14.21 3.34 19.20
C ILE A 175 15.20 2.34 19.80
N SER A 176 16.29 2.01 19.11
CA SER A 176 17.38 1.20 19.63
C SER A 176 17.88 1.71 20.98
N LYS A 177 18.18 3.01 21.07
CA LYS A 177 18.62 3.64 22.32
C LYS A 177 17.57 3.55 23.43
N LYS A 178 16.30 3.86 23.13
CA LYS A 178 15.21 3.73 24.10
C LYS A 178 15.05 2.29 24.61
N LEU A 179 15.16 1.29 23.74
CA LEU A 179 15.07 -0.11 24.12
C LEU A 179 16.24 -0.53 25.00
N LYS A 180 17.46 -0.02 24.73
CA LYS A 180 18.64 -0.22 25.56
C LYS A 180 18.43 0.34 26.96
N ASP A 181 17.92 1.56 27.07
CA ASP A 181 17.59 2.21 28.33
C ASP A 181 16.51 1.44 29.14
N LEU A 182 15.65 0.70 28.43
CA LEU A 182 14.63 -0.20 28.98
C LEU A 182 15.12 -1.63 29.25
N GLY A 183 16.44 -1.89 29.12
CA GLY A 183 17.09 -3.15 29.50
C GLY A 183 17.19 -4.19 28.35
N LEU A 184 16.97 -3.83 27.09
CA LEU A 184 17.24 -4.72 25.96
C LEU A 184 18.72 -4.62 25.56
N GLU A 185 19.52 -5.62 25.90
CA GLU A 185 20.95 -5.65 25.60
C GLU A 185 21.22 -5.69 24.08
N ASP A 186 20.50 -6.53 23.34
CA ASP A 186 20.63 -6.71 21.89
C ASP A 186 19.78 -5.70 21.10
N SER A 187 19.78 -4.44 21.51
CA SER A 187 18.97 -3.38 20.86
C SER A 187 19.65 -2.73 19.66
N GLU A 188 20.89 -3.07 19.34
CA GLU A 188 21.64 -2.42 18.28
C GLU A 188 21.19 -2.84 16.88
N THR A 189 21.27 -1.91 15.94
CA THR A 189 21.04 -2.20 14.53
C THR A 189 22.32 -2.72 13.89
N PHE A 190 22.19 -3.69 13.00
CA PHE A 190 23.32 -4.22 12.24
C PHE A 190 23.01 -4.24 10.74
N LYS A 191 24.04 -4.22 9.90
CA LYS A 191 23.92 -4.21 8.44
C LYS A 191 24.31 -5.55 7.83
N ILE A 192 23.49 -6.00 6.86
CA ILE A 192 23.81 -7.11 5.97
C ILE A 192 23.62 -6.60 4.53
N GLY A 193 24.74 -6.42 3.82
CA GLY A 193 24.74 -5.71 2.54
C GLY A 193 24.23 -4.28 2.72
N ASN A 194 23.25 -3.89 1.91
CA ASN A 194 22.65 -2.55 1.96
C ASN A 194 21.43 -2.45 2.92
N ASN A 195 21.07 -3.53 3.59
CA ASN A 195 19.91 -3.57 4.47
C ASN A 195 20.29 -3.47 5.94
N SER A 196 19.51 -2.72 6.71
CA SER A 196 19.63 -2.60 8.16
C SER A 196 18.65 -3.56 8.85
N PHE A 197 19.11 -4.26 9.87
CA PHE A 197 18.37 -5.24 10.66
C PHE A 197 18.53 -4.95 12.15
N ALA A 198 17.63 -5.50 12.96
CA ALA A 198 17.70 -5.50 14.41
C ALA A 198 16.96 -6.73 14.95
N PHE A 199 17.18 -7.09 16.22
CA PHE A 199 16.38 -8.12 16.90
C PHE A 199 15.04 -7.59 17.43
N PHE A 200 14.67 -6.39 17.00
CA PHE A 200 13.37 -5.79 17.26
C PHE A 200 12.73 -5.28 15.97
N VAL A 201 11.41 -5.20 16.00
CA VAL A 201 10.61 -4.56 14.96
C VAL A 201 9.86 -3.41 15.62
N ASN A 202 10.12 -2.17 15.18
CA ASN A 202 9.30 -1.04 15.59
C ASN A 202 8.04 -0.96 14.72
N ALA A 203 6.90 -0.79 15.36
CA ALA A 203 5.61 -0.69 14.71
C ALA A 203 4.71 0.33 15.40
N GLU A 204 3.73 0.84 14.67
CA GLU A 204 2.63 1.60 15.28
C GLU A 204 1.74 0.70 16.15
N VAL A 205 0.96 1.31 17.07
CA VAL A 205 0.00 0.57 17.90
C VAL A 205 -1.19 0.09 17.07
N PRO A 206 -1.85 0.93 16.26
CA PRO A 206 -2.96 0.49 15.43
C PRO A 206 -2.58 -0.65 14.49
N GLU A 207 -3.47 -1.65 14.41
CA GLU A 207 -3.27 -2.78 13.52
C GLU A 207 -4.61 -3.34 13.03
N TYR A 208 -4.71 -3.55 11.72
CA TYR A 208 -5.84 -4.22 11.11
C TYR A 208 -5.36 -5.30 10.18
N LEU A 209 -5.81 -6.51 10.43
CA LEU A 209 -5.64 -7.65 9.52
C LEU A 209 -7.01 -8.30 9.34
N VAL A 210 -7.53 -8.19 8.13
CA VAL A 210 -8.79 -8.80 7.71
C VAL A 210 -8.48 -9.85 6.68
N ILE A 211 -8.93 -11.09 6.89
CA ILE A 211 -8.62 -12.22 6.01
C ILE A 211 -9.92 -12.92 5.60
N GLU A 212 -10.01 -13.27 4.32
CA GLU A 212 -11.06 -14.15 3.80
C GLU A 212 -10.95 -15.52 4.44
N ASP A 213 -12.01 -15.98 5.10
CA ASP A 213 -12.04 -17.29 5.77
C ASP A 213 -12.25 -18.44 4.76
N ASN A 214 -11.25 -18.64 3.91
CA ASN A 214 -11.23 -19.63 2.83
C ASN A 214 -9.92 -20.42 2.85
N PHE A 215 -9.84 -21.45 3.71
CA PHE A 215 -8.64 -22.22 3.97
C PHE A 215 -8.82 -23.70 3.62
N ALA A 216 -8.19 -24.15 2.53
CA ALA A 216 -8.30 -25.50 1.99
C ALA A 216 -7.78 -26.62 2.94
N ASN A 217 -6.82 -26.29 3.82
CA ASN A 217 -6.22 -27.25 4.77
C ASN A 217 -6.47 -26.88 6.24
N GLY A 218 -7.58 -26.17 6.51
CA GLY A 218 -7.82 -25.59 7.83
C GLY A 218 -6.83 -24.46 8.17
N ARG A 219 -7.02 -23.83 9.31
CA ARG A 219 -6.20 -22.71 9.78
C ARG A 219 -6.12 -22.66 11.31
N LEU A 220 -5.18 -21.90 11.81
CA LEU A 220 -5.11 -21.50 13.20
C LEU A 220 -6.27 -20.54 13.55
N PRO A 221 -6.66 -20.45 14.83
CA PRO A 221 -7.69 -19.53 15.29
C PRO A 221 -7.17 -18.09 15.33
N PHE A 222 -6.93 -17.49 14.17
CA PHE A 222 -6.37 -16.14 14.02
C PHE A 222 -7.19 -15.06 14.72
N GLU A 223 -8.52 -15.26 14.83
CA GLU A 223 -9.42 -14.37 15.58
C GLU A 223 -9.05 -14.22 17.05
N LYS A 224 -8.38 -15.20 17.67
CA LYS A 224 -7.85 -15.08 19.03
C LYS A 224 -6.66 -14.14 19.15
N ALA A 225 -6.03 -13.83 18.03
CA ALA A 225 -4.95 -12.85 17.94
C ALA A 225 -5.43 -11.48 17.39
N GLY A 226 -6.75 -11.25 17.32
CA GLY A 226 -7.33 -9.99 16.86
C GLY A 226 -7.50 -9.86 15.34
N VAL A 227 -7.25 -10.93 14.57
CA VAL A 227 -7.47 -10.93 13.11
C VAL A 227 -8.96 -11.06 12.82
N PHE A 228 -9.48 -10.23 11.93
CA PHE A 228 -10.85 -10.32 11.46
C PHE A 228 -10.96 -11.39 10.38
N MET A 229 -11.63 -12.50 10.71
CA MET A 229 -11.93 -13.58 9.76
C MET A 229 -13.33 -13.35 9.18
N THR A 230 -13.47 -13.26 7.85
CA THR A 230 -14.75 -12.87 7.23
C THR A 230 -14.86 -13.38 5.79
N ASP A 231 -15.93 -12.99 5.10
CA ASP A 231 -16.13 -13.29 3.69
C ASP A 231 -15.31 -12.33 2.78
N ARG A 232 -15.11 -12.75 1.53
CA ARG A 232 -14.35 -12.02 0.52
C ARG A 232 -14.84 -10.59 0.29
N ILE A 233 -16.14 -10.38 0.24
CA ILE A 233 -16.75 -9.07 -0.03
C ILE A 233 -16.42 -8.11 1.11
N THR A 234 -16.47 -8.59 2.34
CA THR A 234 -16.14 -7.79 3.53
C THR A 234 -14.66 -7.42 3.57
N VAL A 235 -13.74 -8.31 3.13
CA VAL A 235 -12.31 -7.97 2.97
C VAL A 235 -12.15 -6.84 1.94
N GLN A 236 -12.77 -6.97 0.76
CA GLN A 236 -12.73 -5.94 -0.29
C GLN A 236 -13.33 -4.61 0.16
N ASN A 237 -14.43 -4.66 0.91
CA ASN A 237 -15.05 -3.46 1.46
C ASN A 237 -14.17 -2.77 2.51
N SER A 238 -13.45 -3.56 3.34
CA SER A 238 -12.49 -3.02 4.32
C SER A 238 -11.33 -2.31 3.63
N GLU A 239 -10.79 -2.90 2.57
CA GLU A 239 -9.77 -2.27 1.76
C GLU A 239 -10.29 -1.01 1.07
N ARG A 240 -11.46 -1.08 0.43
CA ARG A 240 -12.06 0.06 -0.25
C ARG A 240 -12.31 1.22 0.72
N MET A 241 -12.85 0.96 1.91
CA MET A 241 -13.03 1.98 2.96
C MET A 241 -11.70 2.70 3.25
N LYS A 242 -10.63 1.96 3.49
CA LYS A 242 -9.30 2.50 3.79
C LYS A 242 -8.74 3.32 2.64
N VAL A 243 -8.76 2.75 1.43
CA VAL A 243 -8.06 3.31 0.27
C VAL A 243 -8.79 4.48 -0.35
N THR A 244 -10.13 4.48 -0.36
CA THR A 244 -10.92 5.52 -1.04
C THR A 244 -11.35 6.66 -0.15
N VAL A 245 -11.40 6.46 1.18
CA VAL A 245 -11.93 7.48 2.10
C VAL A 245 -11.09 7.66 3.36
N CYS A 246 -10.85 6.59 4.14
CA CYS A 246 -10.52 6.75 5.54
C CYS A 246 -9.04 6.99 5.85
N LEU A 247 -8.12 6.62 4.96
CA LEU A 247 -6.67 6.79 5.16
C LEU A 247 -6.00 7.45 3.95
N ASN A 248 -6.03 6.79 2.79
CA ASN A 248 -5.14 7.14 1.69
C ASN A 248 -5.44 8.51 1.05
N PRO A 249 -6.70 8.98 0.90
CA PRO A 249 -6.98 10.34 0.42
C PRO A 249 -6.47 11.42 1.36
N LEU A 250 -6.62 11.22 2.68
CA LEU A 250 -6.14 12.14 3.70
C LEU A 250 -4.63 12.28 3.65
N HIS A 251 -3.95 11.14 3.56
CA HIS A 251 -2.49 11.07 3.44
C HIS A 251 -1.98 11.73 2.15
N THR A 252 -2.71 11.56 1.03
CA THR A 252 -2.37 12.23 -0.24
C THR A 252 -2.51 13.74 -0.14
N ALA A 253 -3.59 14.23 0.48
CA ALA A 253 -3.80 15.64 0.66
C ALA A 253 -2.68 16.27 1.51
N LEU A 254 -2.34 15.66 2.65
CA LEU A 254 -1.21 16.08 3.46
C LEU A 254 0.07 16.12 2.62
N ALA A 255 0.40 15.04 1.91
CA ALA A 255 1.64 14.97 1.14
C ALA A 255 1.78 16.09 0.09
N ILE A 256 0.69 16.41 -0.62
CA ILE A 256 0.68 17.47 -1.62
C ILE A 256 0.95 18.84 -0.95
N PHE A 257 0.20 19.17 0.09
CA PHE A 257 0.36 20.44 0.79
C PHE A 257 1.65 20.47 1.60
N GLY A 258 2.09 19.34 2.15
CA GLY A 258 3.37 19.21 2.83
C GLY A 258 4.55 19.53 1.94
N CYS A 259 4.56 19.04 0.69
CA CYS A 259 5.56 19.42 -0.30
C CYS A 259 5.50 20.91 -0.62
N LEU A 260 4.30 21.48 -0.86
CA LEU A 260 4.13 22.90 -1.18
C LEU A 260 4.57 23.83 -0.04
N PHE A 261 4.42 23.40 1.21
CA PHE A 261 4.78 24.16 2.41
C PHE A 261 6.14 23.77 3.00
N ASN A 262 6.90 22.90 2.33
CA ASN A 262 8.24 22.46 2.74
C ASN A 262 8.28 21.75 4.10
N TYR A 263 7.27 20.97 4.45
CA TYR A 263 7.31 20.09 5.60
C TYR A 263 8.21 18.87 5.33
N ASN A 264 8.89 18.39 6.38
CA ASN A 264 9.72 17.20 6.30
C ASN A 264 8.93 15.93 6.66
N TYR A 265 7.95 16.07 7.55
CA TYR A 265 7.20 14.93 8.11
C TYR A 265 5.71 15.22 8.25
N ILE A 266 4.89 14.21 8.03
CA ILE A 266 3.41 14.29 8.17
C ILE A 266 2.97 14.73 9.58
N TYR A 267 3.66 14.25 10.64
CA TYR A 267 3.31 14.65 12.01
C TYR A 267 3.53 16.16 12.28
N GLU A 268 4.41 16.81 11.54
CA GLU A 268 4.62 18.27 11.60
C GLU A 268 3.46 19.01 10.96
N GLU A 269 2.97 18.51 9.83
CA GLU A 269 1.78 19.04 9.15
C GLU A 269 0.55 19.00 10.05
N MET A 270 0.40 17.94 10.85
CA MET A 270 -0.71 17.77 11.78
C MET A 270 -0.74 18.80 12.92
N LYS A 271 0.37 19.50 13.17
CA LYS A 271 0.41 20.66 14.07
C LYS A 271 -0.19 21.94 13.44
N ASN A 272 -0.35 21.93 12.11
CA ASN A 272 -0.98 23.02 11.40
C ASN A 272 -2.51 22.84 11.41
N PRO A 273 -3.26 23.71 12.11
CA PRO A 273 -4.72 23.52 12.27
C PRO A 273 -5.47 23.59 10.93
N LEU A 274 -4.91 24.28 9.94
CA LEU A 274 -5.51 24.41 8.61
C LEU A 274 -5.42 23.08 7.83
N LEU A 275 -4.26 22.41 7.88
CA LEU A 275 -4.08 21.09 7.24
C LEU A 275 -4.88 20.01 7.95
N LYS A 276 -4.94 20.05 9.29
CA LYS A 276 -5.81 19.15 10.05
C LYS A 276 -7.27 19.32 9.64
N LYS A 277 -7.77 20.55 9.57
CA LYS A 277 -9.12 20.85 9.14
C LYS A 277 -9.41 20.40 7.71
N LEU A 278 -8.45 20.56 6.80
CA LEU A 278 -8.55 20.09 5.42
C LEU A 278 -8.84 18.58 5.37
N ILE A 279 -8.04 17.78 6.05
CA ILE A 279 -8.22 16.30 6.02
C ILE A 279 -9.47 15.85 6.79
N GLU A 280 -9.84 16.54 7.85
CA GLU A 280 -11.13 16.31 8.54
C GLU A 280 -12.30 16.54 7.58
N LYS A 281 -12.24 17.61 6.79
CA LYS A 281 -13.27 17.91 5.79
C LYS A 281 -13.31 16.88 4.65
N ILE A 282 -12.14 16.47 4.13
CA ILE A 282 -12.06 15.39 3.13
C ILE A 282 -12.68 14.10 3.69
N GLY A 283 -12.32 13.71 4.90
CA GLY A 283 -12.74 12.44 5.49
C GLY A 283 -14.20 12.47 5.95
N TYR A 284 -14.54 13.37 6.87
CA TYR A 284 -15.84 13.37 7.53
C TYR A 284 -16.96 14.02 6.70
N ASP A 285 -16.68 15.14 6.03
CA ASP A 285 -17.73 15.90 5.35
C ASP A 285 -17.96 15.40 3.92
N GLU A 286 -16.89 15.05 3.21
CA GLU A 286 -16.95 14.70 1.79
C GLU A 286 -16.91 13.19 1.57
N GLY A 287 -15.89 12.48 2.07
CA GLY A 287 -15.70 11.06 1.85
C GLY A 287 -16.72 10.17 2.56
N MET A 288 -17.10 10.53 3.80
CA MET A 288 -18.02 9.71 4.61
C MET A 288 -19.40 9.53 3.99
N LYS A 289 -19.83 10.46 3.10
CA LYS A 289 -21.11 10.35 2.38
C LYS A 289 -21.15 9.17 1.40
N VAL A 290 -19.98 8.74 0.93
CA VAL A 290 -19.85 7.67 -0.08
C VAL A 290 -19.08 6.46 0.42
N VAL A 291 -18.57 6.49 1.65
CA VAL A 291 -17.79 5.40 2.22
C VAL A 291 -18.53 4.06 2.17
N VAL A 292 -17.81 3.01 1.84
CA VAL A 292 -18.29 1.64 1.99
C VAL A 292 -18.05 1.21 3.43
N ASN A 293 -19.11 0.82 4.14
CA ASN A 293 -19.01 0.33 5.52
C ASN A 293 -18.82 -1.20 5.51
N PRO A 294 -17.67 -1.73 5.91
CA PRO A 294 -17.42 -3.16 5.96
C PRO A 294 -18.12 -3.87 7.14
N LYS A 295 -18.76 -3.11 8.03
CA LYS A 295 -19.47 -3.55 9.24
C LYS A 295 -18.59 -4.13 10.36
N ILE A 296 -17.43 -4.68 10.05
CA ILE A 296 -16.46 -5.22 11.03
C ILE A 296 -15.50 -4.15 11.55
N ILE A 297 -15.31 -3.06 10.81
CA ILE A 297 -14.53 -1.88 11.18
C ILE A 297 -15.43 -0.67 10.99
N ASN A 298 -15.57 0.16 12.02
CA ASN A 298 -16.35 1.39 11.92
C ASN A 298 -15.54 2.47 11.18
N PRO A 299 -16.00 2.99 10.03
CA PRO A 299 -15.25 3.98 9.27
C PRO A 299 -14.95 5.28 10.04
N LYS A 300 -15.85 5.72 10.93
CA LYS A 300 -15.65 6.95 11.72
C LYS A 300 -14.57 6.76 12.79
N ASP A 301 -14.56 5.60 13.44
CA ASP A 301 -13.54 5.28 14.45
C ASP A 301 -12.18 5.12 13.79
N PHE A 302 -12.13 4.49 12.62
CA PHE A 302 -10.93 4.35 11.82
C PHE A 302 -10.34 5.71 11.39
N ILE A 303 -11.15 6.64 10.84
CA ILE A 303 -10.68 7.99 10.49
C ILE A 303 -10.16 8.72 11.74
N LYS A 304 -10.87 8.62 12.85
CA LYS A 304 -10.45 9.25 14.10
C LYS A 304 -9.08 8.78 14.53
N GLU A 305 -8.85 7.46 14.53
CA GLU A 305 -7.56 6.86 14.84
C GLU A 305 -6.47 7.36 13.88
N VAL A 306 -6.75 7.41 12.57
CA VAL A 306 -5.82 7.91 11.56
C VAL A 306 -5.40 9.36 11.83
N ILE A 307 -6.35 10.23 12.13
CA ILE A 307 -6.11 11.67 12.32
C ILE A 307 -5.48 11.95 13.69
N GLU A 308 -5.92 11.28 14.75
CA GLU A 308 -5.53 11.61 16.12
C GLU A 308 -4.30 10.83 16.59
N GLU A 309 -4.07 9.62 16.09
CA GLU A 309 -3.00 8.75 16.54
C GLU A 309 -1.90 8.49 15.50
N ARG A 310 -2.27 8.13 14.27
CA ARG A 310 -1.31 7.68 13.27
C ARG A 310 -0.54 8.84 12.63
N PHE A 311 -1.25 9.83 12.09
CA PHE A 311 -0.62 10.98 11.44
C PHE A 311 0.11 11.91 12.41
N THR A 312 -0.22 11.87 13.68
CA THR A 312 0.42 12.69 14.72
C THR A 312 1.64 12.04 15.36
N ASN A 313 1.95 10.77 15.03
CA ASN A 313 3.00 10.02 15.69
C ASN A 313 4.41 10.40 15.16
N PRO A 314 5.25 11.12 15.96
CA PRO A 314 6.58 11.53 15.54
C PRO A 314 7.61 10.40 15.51
N PHE A 315 7.28 9.24 16.11
CA PHE A 315 8.18 8.09 16.18
C PHE A 315 7.99 7.12 15.00
N ILE A 316 6.96 7.37 14.18
CA ILE A 316 6.70 6.66 12.92
C ILE A 316 6.75 7.71 11.78
N PRO A 317 7.92 8.27 11.51
CA PRO A 317 8.03 9.39 10.59
C PRO A 317 7.74 8.94 9.15
N ASP A 318 6.89 9.70 8.49
CA ASP A 318 6.63 9.59 7.07
C ASP A 318 6.79 10.94 6.40
N SER A 319 7.41 10.97 5.21
CA SER A 319 7.68 12.22 4.52
C SER A 319 6.64 12.51 3.43
N PRO A 320 6.23 13.78 3.28
CA PRO A 320 5.37 14.22 2.18
C PRO A 320 5.88 13.77 0.81
N GLN A 321 7.18 13.91 0.57
CA GLN A 321 7.83 13.58 -0.69
C GLN A 321 7.72 12.09 -1.04
N ARG A 322 7.84 11.19 -0.04
CA ARG A 322 7.65 9.75 -0.24
C ARG A 322 6.21 9.40 -0.59
N ILE A 323 5.25 10.05 0.08
CA ILE A 323 3.83 9.82 -0.17
C ILE A 323 3.39 10.42 -1.51
N ALA A 324 3.98 11.54 -1.93
CA ALA A 324 3.69 12.18 -3.22
C ALA A 324 4.22 11.42 -4.44
N CYS A 325 5.04 10.37 -4.28
CA CYS A 325 5.40 9.49 -5.40
C CYS A 325 4.15 8.88 -6.04
N ASP A 326 4.17 8.70 -7.37
CA ASP A 326 3.11 8.04 -8.14
C ASP A 326 1.69 8.60 -7.89
N THR A 327 1.56 9.91 -7.63
CA THR A 327 0.26 10.53 -7.30
C THR A 327 -0.73 10.42 -8.45
N SER A 328 -0.29 10.50 -9.72
CA SER A 328 -1.16 10.31 -10.87
C SER A 328 -1.83 8.92 -10.90
N GLN A 329 -1.15 7.90 -10.38
CA GLN A 329 -1.67 6.52 -10.27
C GLN A 329 -2.52 6.31 -9.01
N LYS A 330 -2.39 7.20 -8.03
CA LYS A 330 -3.11 7.13 -6.76
C LYS A 330 -4.43 7.89 -6.78
N ILE A 331 -4.49 9.02 -7.48
CA ILE A 331 -5.70 9.86 -7.57
C ILE A 331 -6.94 9.08 -8.05
N PRO A 332 -6.87 8.19 -9.07
CA PRO A 332 -8.03 7.45 -9.52
C PRO A 332 -8.71 6.70 -8.39
N VAL A 333 -7.94 6.00 -7.56
CA VAL A 333 -8.47 5.17 -6.48
C VAL A 333 -8.82 5.99 -5.23
N ARG A 334 -8.17 7.14 -5.00
CA ARG A 334 -8.32 7.93 -3.78
C ARG A 334 -9.39 9.02 -3.88
N PHE A 335 -9.40 9.77 -4.96
CA PHE A 335 -10.39 10.83 -5.21
C PHE A 335 -11.37 10.45 -6.32
N GLY A 336 -10.87 9.80 -7.40
CA GLY A 336 -11.70 9.41 -8.53
C GLY A 336 -12.86 8.49 -8.13
N GLU A 337 -12.62 7.46 -7.32
CA GLU A 337 -13.67 6.57 -6.82
C GLU A 337 -14.70 7.33 -5.95
N THR A 338 -14.26 8.29 -5.15
CA THR A 338 -15.16 9.14 -4.37
C THR A 338 -16.02 9.99 -5.29
N LEU A 339 -15.43 10.66 -6.28
CA LEU A 339 -16.17 11.51 -7.25
C LEU A 339 -17.16 10.68 -8.09
N LYS A 340 -16.73 9.52 -8.56
CA LYS A 340 -17.59 8.56 -9.27
C LYS A 340 -18.78 8.12 -8.40
N SER A 341 -18.53 7.84 -7.11
CA SER A 341 -19.59 7.45 -6.18
C SER A 341 -20.59 8.57 -5.89
N TYR A 342 -20.16 9.84 -5.96
CA TYR A 342 -21.09 10.97 -5.89
C TYR A 342 -22.05 10.98 -7.08
N ILE A 343 -21.54 10.75 -8.30
CA ILE A 343 -22.39 10.66 -9.51
C ILE A 343 -23.34 9.46 -9.41
N GLU A 344 -22.84 8.28 -9.08
CA GLU A 344 -23.63 7.05 -8.98
C GLU A 344 -24.75 7.12 -7.94
N LYS A 345 -24.57 7.92 -6.90
CA LYS A 345 -25.56 8.14 -5.83
C LYS A 345 -26.37 9.41 -5.99
N ASP A 346 -26.22 10.12 -7.10
CA ASP A 346 -26.89 11.39 -7.38
C ASP A 346 -26.70 12.42 -6.25
N LEU A 347 -25.49 12.51 -5.70
CA LEU A 347 -25.18 13.45 -4.62
C LEU A 347 -24.72 14.80 -5.19
N ASP A 348 -25.09 15.84 -4.52
CA ASP A 348 -24.69 17.21 -4.88
C ASP A 348 -23.18 17.44 -4.69
N THR A 349 -22.49 17.65 -5.79
CA THR A 349 -21.05 17.92 -5.84
C THR A 349 -20.71 19.37 -5.52
N SER A 350 -21.70 20.27 -5.47
CA SER A 350 -21.49 21.70 -5.13
C SER A 350 -20.91 21.88 -3.73
N ASN A 351 -21.14 20.93 -2.83
CA ASN A 351 -20.69 20.92 -1.46
C ASN A 351 -19.24 20.37 -1.30
N LEU A 352 -18.66 19.79 -2.36
CA LEU A 352 -17.26 19.37 -2.35
C LEU A 352 -16.35 20.59 -2.41
N ILE A 353 -15.50 20.78 -1.42
CA ILE A 353 -14.55 21.90 -1.32
C ILE A 353 -13.12 21.38 -1.18
N ALA A 354 -12.89 20.48 -0.22
CA ALA A 354 -11.57 20.05 0.16
C ALA A 354 -10.92 19.10 -0.88
N ILE A 355 -11.69 18.19 -1.49
CA ILE A 355 -11.20 17.35 -2.59
C ILE A 355 -10.85 18.21 -3.82
N PRO A 356 -11.71 19.11 -4.33
CA PRO A 356 -11.36 19.99 -5.45
C PRO A 356 -10.17 20.91 -5.18
N ILE A 357 -10.02 21.45 -3.98
CA ILE A 357 -8.86 22.25 -3.58
C ILE A 357 -7.59 21.39 -3.58
N THR A 358 -7.68 20.15 -3.11
CA THR A 358 -6.53 19.22 -3.12
C THR A 358 -6.12 18.87 -4.55
N ILE A 359 -7.06 18.68 -5.46
CA ILE A 359 -6.76 18.47 -6.88
C ILE A 359 -6.08 19.71 -7.48
N ALA A 360 -6.57 20.91 -7.20
CA ALA A 360 -5.93 22.15 -7.64
C ALA A 360 -4.50 22.29 -7.09
N ALA A 361 -4.30 21.96 -5.80
CA ALA A 361 -2.98 21.95 -5.16
C ALA A 361 -2.04 20.91 -5.76
N TRP A 362 -2.53 19.72 -6.14
CA TRP A 362 -1.71 18.74 -6.86
C TRP A 362 -1.23 19.27 -8.21
N ILE A 363 -2.09 19.93 -8.97
CA ILE A 363 -1.70 20.56 -10.23
C ILE A 363 -0.68 21.68 -9.97
N ARG A 364 -0.87 22.46 -8.89
CA ARG A 364 0.07 23.49 -8.46
C ARG A 364 1.45 22.92 -8.06
N TYR A 365 1.45 21.76 -7.38
CA TYR A 365 2.66 21.00 -7.04
C TYR A 365 3.45 20.58 -8.30
N LEU A 366 2.78 20.18 -9.39
CA LEU A 366 3.41 19.78 -10.65
C LEU A 366 4.18 20.94 -11.34
N MET A 367 3.98 22.19 -10.93
CA MET A 367 4.78 23.33 -11.41
C MET A 367 6.22 23.31 -10.90
N GLY A 368 6.54 22.53 -9.86
CA GLY A 368 7.88 22.46 -9.28
C GLY A 368 8.29 23.75 -8.53
N ILE A 369 7.32 24.51 -8.04
CA ILE A 369 7.53 25.76 -7.28
C ILE A 369 6.75 25.62 -5.96
N ASP A 370 7.39 25.87 -4.82
CA ASP A 370 6.77 25.85 -3.50
C ASP A 370 5.89 27.09 -3.25
N ASP A 371 5.22 27.17 -2.10
CA ASP A 371 4.38 28.32 -1.76
C ASP A 371 5.20 29.58 -1.40
N ASN A 372 6.50 29.45 -1.12
CA ASN A 372 7.43 30.56 -0.94
C ASN A 372 8.03 31.08 -2.26
N GLY A 373 7.67 30.44 -3.40
CA GLY A 373 8.17 30.83 -4.72
C GLY A 373 9.51 30.22 -5.09
N ASN A 374 10.05 29.28 -4.32
CA ASN A 374 11.30 28.59 -4.60
C ASN A 374 11.07 27.35 -5.48
N GLU A 375 12.09 26.99 -6.26
CA GLU A 375 12.10 25.71 -6.96
C GLU A 375 12.07 24.54 -5.96
N MET A 376 11.27 23.53 -6.26
CA MET A 376 11.22 22.30 -5.47
C MET A 376 11.28 21.07 -6.37
N ASN A 377 11.82 19.98 -5.82
CA ASN A 377 11.84 18.70 -6.49
C ASN A 377 10.45 18.04 -6.45
N ILE A 378 9.97 17.62 -7.60
CA ILE A 378 8.74 16.83 -7.72
C ILE A 378 9.11 15.36 -7.54
N SER A 379 8.31 14.65 -6.74
CA SER A 379 8.49 13.21 -6.52
C SER A 379 8.26 12.41 -7.80
N PRO A 380 8.93 11.26 -7.98
CA PRO A 380 8.77 10.42 -9.16
C PRO A 380 7.31 10.04 -9.43
N ASP A 381 6.90 10.15 -10.68
CA ASP A 381 5.54 9.82 -11.12
C ASP A 381 5.57 9.34 -12.58
N PRO A 382 4.93 8.23 -12.96
CA PRO A 382 4.93 7.71 -14.32
C PRO A 382 4.39 8.68 -15.37
N MET A 383 3.42 9.54 -15.00
CA MET A 383 2.82 10.53 -15.91
C MET A 383 3.50 11.90 -15.82
N LEU A 384 4.55 12.08 -15.01
CA LEU A 384 5.13 13.39 -14.73
C LEU A 384 5.50 14.15 -15.98
N LYS A 385 6.17 13.49 -16.93
CA LYS A 385 6.62 14.13 -18.19
C LYS A 385 5.43 14.63 -19.02
N GLU A 386 4.37 13.86 -19.12
CA GLU A 386 3.15 14.21 -19.85
C GLU A 386 2.44 15.38 -19.16
N LEU A 387 2.23 15.28 -17.85
CA LEU A 387 1.55 16.31 -17.07
C LEU A 387 2.31 17.65 -17.10
N GLN A 388 3.62 17.60 -16.96
CA GLN A 388 4.46 18.81 -17.05
C GLN A 388 4.43 19.46 -18.43
N ALA A 389 4.23 18.71 -19.51
CA ALA A 389 4.08 19.28 -20.86
C ALA A 389 2.83 20.19 -20.97
N PHE A 390 1.76 19.90 -20.23
CA PHE A 390 0.60 20.79 -20.13
C PHE A 390 0.87 21.96 -19.17
N ILE A 391 1.45 21.69 -18.00
CA ILE A 391 1.72 22.69 -16.96
C ILE A 391 2.75 23.73 -17.40
N SER A 392 3.74 23.37 -18.21
CA SER A 392 4.77 24.31 -18.72
C SER A 392 4.22 25.49 -19.53
N LYS A 393 2.99 25.38 -20.04
CA LYS A 393 2.28 26.47 -20.72
C LYS A 393 1.73 27.51 -19.75
N ILE A 394 1.67 27.18 -18.46
CA ILE A 394 1.15 28.04 -17.40
C ILE A 394 2.30 28.70 -16.67
N LYS A 395 2.23 30.00 -16.53
CA LYS A 395 3.28 30.80 -15.85
C LYS A 395 2.85 31.17 -14.45
N PHE A 396 3.71 30.92 -13.46
CA PHE A 396 3.51 31.38 -12.09
C PHE A 396 3.30 32.91 -12.08
N LYS A 397 2.35 33.41 -11.28
CA LYS A 397 1.88 34.80 -11.21
C LYS A 397 1.15 35.32 -12.46
N ASN A 398 0.81 34.47 -13.40
CA ASN A 398 0.01 34.84 -14.58
C ASN A 398 -1.24 33.98 -14.67
N ILE A 399 -2.33 34.45 -14.06
CA ILE A 399 -3.62 33.73 -13.99
C ILE A 399 -4.28 33.55 -15.37
N GLU A 400 -4.00 34.43 -16.32
CA GLU A 400 -4.56 34.36 -17.68
C GLU A 400 -3.97 33.20 -18.47
N SER A 401 -2.72 32.79 -18.14
CA SER A 401 -2.08 31.64 -18.75
C SER A 401 -2.75 30.28 -18.42
N VAL A 402 -3.70 30.26 -17.49
CA VAL A 402 -4.43 29.04 -17.09
C VAL A 402 -5.50 28.64 -18.10
N GLU A 403 -6.02 29.64 -18.85
CA GLU A 403 -7.18 29.43 -19.73
C GLU A 403 -6.93 28.32 -20.74
N ASN A 404 -7.81 27.31 -20.75
CA ASN A 404 -7.79 26.10 -21.59
C ASN A 404 -6.59 25.15 -21.38
N ASN A 405 -5.57 25.49 -20.58
CA ASN A 405 -4.39 24.67 -20.40
C ASN A 405 -4.57 23.56 -19.34
N LEU A 406 -5.59 23.62 -18.47
CA LEU A 406 -5.89 22.56 -17.51
C LEU A 406 -6.90 21.54 -18.04
N TYR A 407 -7.61 21.83 -19.14
CA TYR A 407 -8.61 20.93 -19.71
C TYR A 407 -8.07 19.51 -19.98
N PRO A 408 -6.87 19.34 -20.61
CA PRO A 408 -6.35 17.99 -20.89
C PRO A 408 -6.08 17.16 -19.63
N ILE A 409 -5.78 17.81 -18.50
CA ILE A 409 -5.56 17.13 -17.21
C ILE A 409 -6.90 16.83 -16.56
N LEU A 410 -7.77 17.84 -16.40
CA LEU A 410 -9.03 17.72 -15.63
C LEU A 410 -10.13 16.91 -16.32
N SER A 411 -10.06 16.74 -17.66
CA SER A 411 -10.95 15.83 -18.42
C SER A 411 -10.42 14.39 -18.52
N ASN A 412 -9.20 14.12 -18.01
CA ASN A 412 -8.56 12.83 -18.16
C ASN A 412 -9.16 11.77 -17.21
N LYS A 413 -9.98 10.89 -17.79
CA LYS A 413 -10.64 9.79 -17.07
C LYS A 413 -9.68 8.72 -16.53
N ASN A 414 -8.45 8.63 -17.04
CA ASN A 414 -7.44 7.73 -16.47
C ASN A 414 -6.93 8.25 -15.11
N ILE A 415 -7.04 9.56 -14.85
CA ILE A 415 -6.63 10.19 -13.59
C ILE A 415 -7.79 10.29 -12.60
N PHE A 416 -8.98 10.71 -13.08
CA PHE A 416 -10.10 11.03 -12.18
C PHE A 416 -11.28 10.05 -12.26
N LEU A 417 -11.23 9.03 -13.14
CA LEU A 417 -12.30 8.09 -13.48
C LEU A 417 -13.55 8.77 -14.11
N VAL A 418 -13.63 10.06 -14.02
CA VAL A 418 -14.69 10.91 -14.57
C VAL A 418 -14.09 12.10 -15.32
N ASP A 419 -14.84 12.72 -16.21
CA ASP A 419 -14.49 14.03 -16.75
C ASP A 419 -14.98 15.10 -15.77
N LEU A 420 -14.06 15.88 -15.19
CA LEU A 420 -14.40 16.88 -14.18
C LEU A 420 -15.19 18.08 -14.74
N TYR A 421 -15.27 18.22 -16.06
CA TYR A 421 -16.13 19.22 -16.72
C TYR A 421 -17.52 18.67 -17.08
N ASP A 422 -17.77 17.36 -16.93
CA ASP A 422 -19.09 16.78 -17.12
C ASP A 422 -20.09 17.51 -16.20
N TYR A 423 -21.30 17.79 -16.75
CA TYR A 423 -22.31 18.57 -16.02
C TYR A 423 -22.79 17.90 -14.73
N ASN A 424 -22.72 16.57 -14.66
CA ASN A 424 -23.09 15.80 -13.45
C ASN A 424 -22.11 15.99 -12.30
N ILE A 425 -20.84 16.30 -12.60
CA ILE A 425 -19.82 16.55 -11.56
C ILE A 425 -19.51 18.03 -11.42
N ASN A 426 -19.42 18.76 -12.53
CA ASN A 426 -19.24 20.22 -12.64
C ASN A 426 -18.15 20.82 -11.72
N LEU A 427 -17.00 20.14 -11.63
CA LEU A 427 -15.88 20.55 -10.77
C LEU A 427 -14.75 21.23 -11.55
N GLY A 428 -14.62 20.98 -12.87
CA GLY A 428 -13.48 21.44 -13.66
C GLY A 428 -13.24 22.94 -13.53
N LYS A 429 -14.26 23.76 -13.74
CA LYS A 429 -14.14 25.22 -13.62
C LYS A 429 -13.83 25.70 -12.18
N ARG A 430 -14.34 25.01 -11.18
CA ARG A 430 -14.02 25.33 -9.78
C ARG A 430 -12.58 25.03 -9.45
N ILE A 431 -12.07 23.90 -9.90
CA ILE A 431 -10.67 23.51 -9.72
C ILE A 431 -9.76 24.49 -10.44
N GLU A 432 -10.08 24.90 -11.68
CA GLU A 432 -9.36 25.98 -12.38
C GLU A 432 -9.31 27.28 -11.56
N ASN A 433 -10.44 27.67 -10.95
CA ASN A 433 -10.49 28.88 -10.14
C ASN A 433 -9.62 28.77 -8.88
N TYR A 434 -9.65 27.62 -8.17
CA TYR A 434 -8.76 27.40 -7.04
C TYR A 434 -7.29 27.42 -7.48
N PHE A 435 -6.97 26.80 -8.62
CA PHE A 435 -5.63 26.82 -9.16
C PHE A 435 -5.17 28.25 -9.53
N LYS A 436 -6.03 29.05 -10.17
CA LYS A 436 -5.75 30.46 -10.46
C LYS A 436 -5.45 31.26 -9.19
N GLU A 437 -6.20 31.01 -8.10
CA GLU A 437 -5.92 31.64 -6.81
C GLU A 437 -4.57 31.20 -6.26
N MET A 438 -4.20 29.91 -6.39
CA MET A 438 -2.94 29.35 -5.86
C MET A 438 -1.68 29.77 -6.63
N ILE A 439 -1.80 30.19 -7.89
CA ILE A 439 -0.65 30.67 -8.69
C ILE A 439 -0.49 32.17 -8.68
N LYS A 440 -1.41 32.91 -8.06
CA LYS A 440 -1.52 34.37 -8.11
C LYS A 440 -0.27 35.05 -7.58
N ASP A 441 0.29 34.57 -6.48
CA ASP A 441 1.51 35.11 -5.87
C ASP A 441 2.13 34.06 -4.91
N VAL A 442 3.26 34.43 -4.30
CA VAL A 442 3.89 33.75 -3.18
C VAL A 442 2.93 33.74 -1.98
N GLY A 443 2.82 32.61 -1.27
CA GLY A 443 1.88 32.44 -0.15
C GLY A 443 0.42 32.19 -0.55
N ALA A 444 0.11 32.20 -1.85
CA ALA A 444 -1.25 32.13 -2.34
C ALA A 444 -1.92 30.77 -2.13
N VAL A 445 -1.15 29.68 -2.00
CA VAL A 445 -1.71 28.35 -1.64
C VAL A 445 -2.26 28.38 -0.23
N LYS A 446 -1.53 28.95 0.72
CA LYS A 446 -1.97 29.11 2.10
C LYS A 446 -3.17 30.04 2.22
N GLU A 447 -3.17 31.15 1.45
CA GLU A 447 -4.30 32.09 1.41
C GLU A 447 -5.58 31.41 0.88
N CYS A 448 -5.45 30.63 -0.20
CA CYS A 448 -6.56 29.85 -0.77
C CYS A 448 -7.15 28.86 0.26
N LEU A 449 -6.30 28.11 0.97
CA LEU A 449 -6.76 27.22 2.04
C LEU A 449 -7.49 28.00 3.15
N ASN A 450 -6.91 29.11 3.65
CA ASN A 450 -7.54 29.93 4.69
C ASN A 450 -8.92 30.48 4.28
N LYS A 451 -9.08 30.76 2.99
CA LYS A 451 -10.33 31.28 2.45
C LYS A 451 -11.46 30.25 2.45
N TYR A 452 -11.15 28.99 2.09
CA TYR A 452 -12.17 27.97 1.80
C TYR A 452 -12.25 26.85 2.85
N ILE A 453 -11.19 26.58 3.59
CA ILE A 453 -11.14 25.57 4.66
C ILE A 453 -11.36 26.28 6.01
N LYS A 454 -12.62 26.50 6.33
CA LYS A 454 -13.04 27.21 7.57
C LYS A 454 -13.48 26.23 8.65
#